data_384ed675d126a0b15057a850db293327
#
_entry.id   384ed675d126a0b15057a850db293327
#
_cell.length_a   1.000
_cell.length_b   1.000
_cell.length_c   1.000
_cell.angle_alpha   90.00
_cell.angle_beta   90.00
_cell.angle_gamma   90.00
#
_symmetry.space_group_name_H-M   'P 1'
#
loop_
_entity.id
_entity.type
_entity.pdbx_description
1 polymer ?
#
loop_
_entity_poly.entity_id
_entity_poly.type
_entity_poly.pdbx_seq_one_letter_code
_entity_poly.pdbx_strand_id
1 'polypeptide(L)'
;MTMLQFLPVIVYLGAIILVVAIATGRTASPLFRWGCPALLGALFAVFSLITLQQEGLLQFWLNHTTSLAGNQVWFDLVMAIAIGFYLIAPRAKAVGMPLLPWGIAVVATACVALLPMLARVIWLEQRKPM
;
A
#
# COMPACT_ATOMS: atom_id res chain seq x y z
N MET A 1 20.05 -15.92 10.39
CA MET A 1 18.85 -15.11 10.10
C MET A 1 17.63 -16.04 10.11
N THR A 2 16.59 -15.67 10.83
CA THR A 2 15.32 -16.39 10.82
C THR A 2 14.55 -16.12 9.52
N MET A 3 13.60 -16.99 9.15
CA MET A 3 12.75 -16.76 7.96
C MET A 3 12.09 -15.38 7.98
N LEU A 4 11.65 -14.90 9.15
CA LEU A 4 11.02 -13.59 9.30
C LEU A 4 11.94 -12.41 8.95
N GLN A 5 13.25 -12.55 9.16
CA GLN A 5 14.23 -11.49 8.83
C GLN A 5 14.48 -11.35 7.33
N PHE A 6 14.13 -12.36 6.52
CA PHE A 6 14.24 -12.29 5.07
C PHE A 6 13.03 -11.61 4.40
N LEU A 7 11.86 -11.59 5.04
CA LEU A 7 10.65 -10.99 4.47
C LEU A 7 10.84 -9.51 4.08
N PRO A 8 11.39 -8.64 4.96
CA PRO A 8 11.66 -7.24 4.58
C PRO A 8 12.63 -7.11 3.42
N VAL A 9 13.63 -7.98 3.32
CA VAL A 9 14.60 -7.97 2.21
C VAL A 9 13.92 -8.27 0.88
N ILE A 10 13.02 -9.26 0.84
CA ILE A 10 12.25 -9.61 -0.36
C ILE A 10 11.36 -8.43 -0.78
N VAL A 11 10.68 -7.80 0.19
CA VAL A 11 9.84 -6.62 -0.08
C VAL A 11 10.67 -5.44 -0.60
N TYR A 12 11.86 -5.21 -0.04
CA TYR A 12 12.79 -4.17 -0.50
C TYR A 12 13.25 -4.39 -1.93
N LEU A 13 13.66 -5.61 -2.26
CA LEU A 13 14.06 -5.95 -3.64
C LEU A 13 12.89 -5.78 -4.62
N GLY A 14 11.69 -6.22 -4.23
CA GLY A 14 10.48 -6.01 -5.03
C GLY A 14 10.16 -4.52 -5.24
N ALA A 15 10.31 -3.70 -4.21
CA ALA A 15 10.11 -2.26 -4.30
C ALA A 15 11.14 -1.59 -5.22
N ILE A 16 12.42 -1.98 -5.15
CA ILE A 16 13.47 -1.47 -6.06
C ILE A 16 13.12 -1.81 -7.51
N ILE A 17 12.76 -3.07 -7.78
CA ILE A 17 12.37 -3.49 -9.14
C ILE A 17 11.17 -2.68 -9.65
N LEU A 18 10.16 -2.50 -8.81
CA LEU A 18 8.96 -1.73 -9.16
C LEU A 18 9.29 -0.26 -9.44
N VAL A 19 10.09 0.39 -8.59
CA VAL A 19 10.51 1.78 -8.79
C VAL A 19 11.31 1.95 -10.09
N VAL A 20 12.25 1.05 -10.36
CA VAL A 20 13.02 1.06 -11.60
C VAL A 20 12.11 0.83 -12.82
N ALA A 21 11.17 -0.11 -12.74
CA ALA A 21 10.23 -0.38 -13.83
C ALA A 21 9.33 0.83 -14.12
N ILE A 22 8.86 1.52 -13.09
CA ILE A 22 8.08 2.76 -13.23
C ILE A 22 8.95 3.87 -13.84
N ALA A 23 10.14 4.10 -13.30
CA ALA A 23 11.06 5.16 -13.75
C ALA A 23 11.51 4.97 -15.22
N THR A 24 11.62 3.72 -15.67
CA THR A 24 12.01 3.38 -17.06
C THR A 24 10.82 3.22 -18.01
N GLY A 25 9.59 3.48 -17.57
CA GLY A 25 8.37 3.36 -18.39
C GLY A 25 7.99 1.93 -18.78
N ARG A 26 8.58 0.91 -18.15
CA ARG A 26 8.34 -0.50 -18.48
C ARG A 26 6.99 -1.05 -17.97
N THR A 27 6.21 -0.24 -17.27
CA THR A 27 4.89 -0.61 -16.73
C THR A 27 3.75 -0.27 -17.70
N ALA A 28 3.99 -0.36 -19.00
CA ALA A 28 3.05 0.11 -20.02
C ALA A 28 1.80 -0.77 -20.19
N SER A 29 1.83 -2.04 -19.80
CA SER A 29 0.66 -2.93 -19.92
C SER A 29 -0.50 -2.44 -19.04
N PRO A 30 -1.71 -2.25 -19.64
CA PRO A 30 -2.88 -1.84 -18.87
C PRO A 30 -3.19 -2.78 -17.69
N LEU A 31 -3.04 -4.09 -17.91
CA LEU A 31 -3.25 -5.10 -16.86
C LEU A 31 -2.25 -4.95 -15.72
N PHE A 32 -0.97 -4.72 -16.03
CA PHE A 32 0.06 -4.55 -14.99
C PHE A 32 -0.19 -3.31 -14.14
N ARG A 33 -0.67 -2.22 -14.73
CA ARG A 33 -0.85 -0.93 -14.04
C ARG A 33 -1.83 -1.01 -12.88
N TRP A 34 -2.96 -1.70 -13.02
CA TRP A 34 -3.92 -1.88 -11.93
C TRP A 34 -3.78 -3.23 -11.22
N GLY A 35 -3.36 -4.27 -11.92
CA GLY A 35 -3.23 -5.62 -11.39
C GLY A 35 -2.11 -5.75 -10.37
N CYS A 36 -0.99 -5.07 -10.59
CA CYS A 36 0.13 -5.07 -9.63
C CYS A 36 -0.29 -4.52 -8.25
N PRO A 37 -0.83 -3.31 -8.11
CA PRO A 37 -1.29 -2.83 -6.80
C PRO A 37 -2.46 -3.64 -6.23
N ALA A 38 -3.32 -4.22 -7.06
CA ALA A 38 -4.39 -5.11 -6.59
C ALA A 38 -3.82 -6.39 -5.96
N LEU A 39 -2.87 -7.03 -6.64
CA LEU A 39 -2.22 -8.24 -6.13
C LEU A 39 -1.42 -7.95 -4.85
N LEU A 40 -0.61 -6.89 -4.84
CA LEU A 40 0.15 -6.49 -3.66
C LEU A 40 -0.77 -6.18 -2.48
N GLY A 41 -1.88 -5.49 -2.72
CA GLY A 41 -2.88 -5.21 -1.70
C GLY A 41 -3.53 -6.48 -1.14
N ALA A 42 -3.87 -7.44 -1.99
CA ALA A 42 -4.44 -8.72 -1.57
C ALA A 42 -3.44 -9.54 -0.73
N LEU A 43 -2.21 -9.67 -1.20
CA LEU A 43 -1.15 -10.39 -0.47
C LEU A 43 -0.86 -9.74 0.89
N PHE A 44 -0.79 -8.41 0.91
CA PHE A 44 -0.54 -7.69 2.15
C PHE A 44 -1.73 -7.74 3.12
N ALA A 45 -2.96 -7.74 2.62
CA ALA A 45 -4.15 -7.94 3.44
C ALA A 45 -4.15 -9.32 4.11
N VAL A 46 -3.84 -10.38 3.36
CA VAL A 46 -3.72 -11.74 3.91
C VAL A 46 -2.63 -11.80 4.98
N PHE A 47 -1.45 -11.26 4.69
CA PHE A 47 -0.35 -11.22 5.67
C PHE A 47 -0.75 -10.45 6.94
N SER A 48 -1.41 -9.30 6.79
CA SER A 48 -1.89 -8.47 7.91
C SER A 48 -2.92 -9.20 8.77
N LEU A 49 -3.83 -9.95 8.15
CA LEU A 49 -4.81 -10.77 8.87
C LEU A 49 -4.14 -11.88 9.67
N ILE A 50 -3.15 -12.56 9.10
CA ILE A 50 -2.38 -13.61 9.79
C ILE A 50 -1.63 -12.99 10.98
N THR A 51 -0.95 -11.86 10.78
CA THR A 51 -0.24 -11.16 11.85
C THR A 51 -1.19 -10.76 12.97
N LEU A 52 -2.35 -10.20 12.64
CA LEU A 52 -3.35 -9.80 13.63
C LEU A 52 -3.90 -10.99 14.43
N GLN A 53 -4.09 -12.13 13.78
CA GLN A 53 -4.56 -13.34 14.45
C GLN A 53 -3.50 -13.98 15.35
N GLN A 54 -2.24 -13.93 14.97
CA GLN A 54 -1.14 -14.57 15.71
C GLN A 54 -0.57 -13.70 16.82
N GLU A 55 -0.41 -12.41 16.58
CA GLU A 55 0.28 -11.50 17.51
C GLU A 55 -0.68 -10.52 18.20
N GLY A 56 -1.81 -10.23 17.58
CA GLY A 56 -2.77 -9.25 18.08
C GLY A 56 -2.38 -7.79 17.83
N LEU A 57 -3.35 -6.91 17.94
CA LEU A 57 -3.18 -5.49 17.66
C LEU A 57 -2.28 -4.77 18.68
N LEU A 58 -2.37 -5.16 19.95
CA LEU A 58 -1.58 -4.55 21.02
C LEU A 58 -0.08 -4.84 20.83
N GLN A 59 0.28 -6.07 20.48
CA GLN A 59 1.68 -6.45 20.26
C GLN A 59 2.26 -5.71 19.03
N PHE A 60 1.48 -5.56 17.98
CA PHE A 60 1.85 -4.74 16.82
C PHE A 60 2.18 -3.31 17.22
N TRP A 61 1.33 -2.69 18.05
CA TRP A 61 1.59 -1.34 18.57
C TRP A 61 2.85 -1.29 19.42
N LEU A 62 3.00 -2.18 20.41
CA LEU A 62 4.15 -2.22 21.31
C LEU A 62 5.48 -2.43 20.58
N ASN A 63 5.51 -3.32 19.60
CA ASN A 63 6.71 -3.61 18.81
C ASN A 63 7.27 -2.38 18.07
N HIS A 64 6.40 -1.42 17.73
CA HIS A 64 6.79 -0.26 16.93
C HIS A 64 6.80 1.07 17.71
N THR A 65 6.42 1.09 18.99
CA THR A 65 6.36 2.33 19.78
C THR A 65 7.32 2.37 20.97
N THR A 66 7.99 1.26 21.28
CA THR A 66 8.88 1.14 22.44
C THR A 66 10.31 1.62 22.18
N SER A 67 10.65 1.98 20.95
CA SER A 67 11.99 2.46 20.58
C SER A 67 11.91 3.66 19.65
N LEU A 68 12.99 4.46 19.59
CA LEU A 68 13.09 5.58 18.63
C LEU A 68 13.03 5.09 17.17
N ALA A 69 13.70 3.98 16.88
CA ALA A 69 13.69 3.39 15.55
C ALA A 69 12.28 2.91 15.15
N GLY A 70 11.53 2.30 16.06
CA GLY A 70 10.15 1.91 15.84
C GLY A 70 9.23 3.10 15.57
N ASN A 71 9.39 4.18 16.35
CA ASN A 71 8.64 5.43 16.12
C ASN A 71 9.01 6.07 14.76
N GLN A 72 10.28 6.03 14.37
CA GLN A 72 10.69 6.51 13.05
C GLN A 72 10.00 5.75 11.92
N VAL A 73 9.89 4.44 12.02
CA VAL A 73 9.14 3.61 11.06
C VAL A 73 7.66 4.04 11.00
N TRP A 74 7.05 4.32 12.15
CA TRP A 74 5.68 4.85 12.19
C TRP A 74 5.55 6.18 11.47
N PHE A 75 6.46 7.13 11.71
CA PHE A 75 6.42 8.44 11.06
C PHE A 75 6.58 8.31 9.55
N ASP A 76 7.52 7.48 9.12
CA ASP A 76 7.75 7.22 7.69
C ASP A 76 6.50 6.61 7.04
N LEU A 77 5.89 5.59 7.66
CA LEU A 77 4.67 4.97 7.19
C LEU A 77 3.51 5.98 7.08
N VAL A 78 3.26 6.74 8.14
CA VAL A 78 2.14 7.71 8.17
C VAL A 78 2.33 8.80 7.12
N MET A 79 3.55 9.33 6.97
CA MET A 79 3.86 10.31 5.93
C MET A 79 3.71 9.72 4.53
N ALA A 80 4.22 8.51 4.30
CA ALA A 80 4.11 7.85 3.00
C ALA A 80 2.66 7.61 2.58
N ILE A 81 1.80 7.13 3.49
CA ILE A 81 0.37 6.95 3.19
C ILE A 81 -0.36 8.27 2.99
N ALA A 82 -0.01 9.31 3.75
CA ALA A 82 -0.61 10.64 3.57
C ALA A 82 -0.26 11.23 2.19
N ILE A 83 1.00 11.13 1.77
CA ILE A 83 1.45 11.54 0.44
C ILE A 83 0.76 10.69 -0.64
N GLY A 84 0.72 9.37 -0.47
CA GLY A 84 0.05 8.47 -1.40
C GLY A 84 -1.43 8.82 -1.58
N PHE A 85 -2.15 9.04 -0.48
CA PHE A 85 -3.55 9.46 -0.52
C PHE A 85 -3.71 10.83 -1.18
N TYR A 86 -2.87 11.79 -0.84
CA TYR A 86 -2.87 13.14 -1.45
C TYR A 86 -2.74 13.07 -2.98
N LEU A 87 -1.82 12.24 -3.49
CA LEU A 87 -1.60 12.10 -4.93
C LEU A 87 -2.73 11.33 -5.64
N ILE A 88 -3.37 10.37 -4.96
CA ILE A 88 -4.43 9.54 -5.52
C ILE A 88 -5.79 10.25 -5.45
N ALA A 89 -6.05 11.06 -4.42
CA ALA A 89 -7.36 11.66 -4.16
C ALA A 89 -7.94 12.47 -5.35
N PRO A 90 -7.19 13.36 -6.05
CA PRO A 90 -7.72 14.08 -7.20
C PRO A 90 -8.15 13.14 -8.33
N ARG A 91 -7.38 12.08 -8.60
CA ARG A 91 -7.68 11.07 -9.61
C ARG A 91 -8.91 10.25 -9.23
N ALA A 92 -9.01 9.85 -7.97
CA ALA A 92 -10.17 9.12 -7.43
C ALA A 92 -11.45 9.95 -7.54
N LYS A 93 -11.39 11.25 -7.22
CA LYS A 93 -12.51 12.18 -7.39
C LYS A 93 -12.90 12.30 -8.86
N ALA A 94 -11.94 12.41 -9.78
CA ALA A 94 -12.18 12.53 -11.21
C ALA A 94 -12.87 11.30 -11.82
N VAL A 95 -12.73 10.11 -11.23
CA VAL A 95 -13.43 8.88 -11.63
C VAL A 95 -14.70 8.60 -10.81
N GLY A 96 -15.13 9.53 -9.96
CA GLY A 96 -16.37 9.43 -9.17
C GLY A 96 -16.26 8.54 -7.92
N MET A 97 -15.05 8.28 -7.42
CA MET A 97 -14.89 7.51 -6.18
C MET A 97 -15.17 8.37 -4.95
N PRO A 98 -15.89 7.85 -3.94
CA PRO A 98 -16.15 8.58 -2.70
C PRO A 98 -14.87 8.62 -1.85
N LEU A 99 -14.30 9.82 -1.62
CA LEU A 99 -13.02 9.97 -0.93
C LEU A 99 -13.10 9.68 0.57
N LEU A 100 -14.20 10.05 1.23
CA LEU A 100 -14.29 9.91 2.69
C LEU A 100 -14.21 8.46 3.17
N PRO A 101 -14.99 7.49 2.64
CA PRO A 101 -14.87 6.09 3.03
C PRO A 101 -13.47 5.52 2.78
N TRP A 102 -12.87 5.87 1.63
CA TRP A 102 -11.51 5.44 1.32
C TRP A 102 -10.47 6.07 2.25
N GLY A 103 -10.63 7.35 2.59
CA GLY A 103 -9.77 8.03 3.55
C GLY A 103 -9.80 7.38 4.93
N ILE A 104 -11.01 7.07 5.44
CA ILE A 104 -11.18 6.35 6.71
C ILE A 104 -10.51 4.98 6.66
N ALA A 105 -10.71 4.21 5.58
CA ALA A 105 -10.10 2.91 5.41
C ALA A 105 -8.55 3.00 5.36
N VAL A 106 -8.00 4.01 4.66
CA VAL A 106 -6.55 4.24 4.57
C VAL A 106 -5.96 4.62 5.94
N VAL A 107 -6.62 5.49 6.70
CA VAL A 107 -6.16 5.83 8.07
C VAL A 107 -6.19 4.61 8.99
N ALA A 108 -7.21 3.75 8.86
CA ALA A 108 -7.35 2.57 9.70
C ALA A 108 -6.41 1.42 9.33
N THR A 109 -6.06 1.26 8.04
CA THR A 109 -5.37 0.04 7.54
C THR A 109 -4.15 0.32 6.65
N ALA A 110 -3.77 1.59 6.50
CA ALA A 110 -2.62 2.02 5.71
C ALA A 110 -2.62 1.44 4.27
N CYS A 111 -1.57 0.75 3.89
CA CYS A 111 -1.41 0.20 2.55
C CYS A 111 -2.42 -0.90 2.20
N VAL A 112 -3.07 -1.54 3.18
CA VAL A 112 -4.13 -2.53 2.94
C VAL A 112 -5.30 -1.91 2.20
N ALA A 113 -5.64 -0.64 2.48
CA ALA A 113 -6.67 0.12 1.77
C ALA A 113 -6.11 0.97 0.62
N LEU A 114 -4.91 1.54 0.77
CA LEU A 114 -4.33 2.44 -0.24
C LEU A 114 -4.02 1.72 -1.56
N LEU A 115 -3.51 0.48 -1.51
CA LEU A 115 -3.21 -0.30 -2.71
C LEU A 115 -4.46 -0.68 -3.52
N PRO A 116 -5.54 -1.22 -2.93
CA PRO A 116 -6.80 -1.45 -3.64
C PRO A 116 -7.44 -0.16 -4.15
N MET A 117 -7.34 0.95 -3.41
CA MET A 117 -7.80 2.26 -3.86
C MET A 117 -7.08 2.67 -5.15
N LEU A 118 -5.75 2.58 -5.17
CA LEU A 118 -4.94 2.88 -6.36
C LEU A 118 -5.32 1.97 -7.54
N ALA A 119 -5.43 0.66 -7.31
CA ALA A 119 -5.84 -0.29 -8.33
C ALA A 119 -7.19 0.08 -8.95
N ARG A 120 -8.18 0.40 -8.11
CA ARG A 120 -9.53 0.78 -8.54
C ARG A 120 -9.53 2.10 -9.34
N VAL A 121 -8.76 3.10 -8.91
CA VAL A 121 -8.61 4.37 -9.65
C VAL A 121 -8.08 4.10 -11.06
N ILE A 122 -6.96 3.38 -11.17
CA ILE A 122 -6.35 3.08 -12.46
C ILE A 122 -7.30 2.27 -13.35
N TRP A 123 -7.98 1.29 -12.79
CA TRP A 123 -8.95 0.47 -13.53
C TRP A 123 -10.13 1.30 -14.07
N LEU A 124 -10.66 2.23 -13.27
CA LEU A 124 -11.73 3.13 -13.68
C LEU A 124 -11.28 4.14 -14.74
N GLU A 125 -10.06 4.68 -14.59
CA GLU A 125 -9.47 5.57 -15.61
C GLU A 125 -9.35 4.89 -16.97
N GLN A 126 -8.95 3.62 -17.01
CA GLN A 126 -8.83 2.85 -18.25
C GLN A 126 -10.17 2.53 -18.92
N ARG A 127 -11.27 2.60 -18.18
CA ARG A 127 -12.63 2.35 -18.69
C ARG A 127 -13.38 3.58 -19.13
N LYS A 128 -12.87 4.79 -18.82
CA LYS A 128 -13.49 6.02 -19.34
C LYS A 128 -13.26 6.08 -20.86
N PRO A 129 -14.34 6.13 -21.68
CA PRO A 129 -14.17 6.44 -23.10
C PRO A 129 -13.53 7.82 -23.25
N MET A 130 -12.58 7.93 -24.15
CA MET A 130 -12.04 9.22 -24.61
C MET A 130 -13.13 10.02 -25.29
#